data_20baeab17693203c3687b4a1f19e3d09
#
_entry.id   20baeab17693203c3687b4a1f19e3d09
#
_cell.length_a   1.000
_cell.length_b   1.000
_cell.length_c   1.000
_cell.angle_alpha   90.00
_cell.angle_beta   90.00
_cell.angle_gamma   90.00
#
_symmetry.space_group_name_H-M   'P 1'
#
loop_
_entity.id
_entity.type
_entity.pdbx_description
1 polymer ?
#
loop_
_entity_poly.entity_id
_entity_poly.type
_entity_poly.pdbx_seq_one_letter_code
_entity_poly.pdbx_strand_id
1 'polypeptide(L)'
;MIYQNHNIEASNWAFLEKIKNSGKIPHALLFHGDEGVGKESTAIEFAAYLNCLKPQNSFACRNCPSCNKIISNNHEYIDYVFPLPKGKITSKKDDISKSFTEKTLTEYNYELKQKLSNPFHEIAINGANTILINSIRTIKRKVYRSIESNSYRVVLVFKSEKLCYPNNESANSLLKILEEPPKRTIFILVTSKKNLLLDTIKSRCIEFYFPTTNIENFNNYNDFSNYTDIDLYRLFNGNIKYVKTLDDDFIDELTKLMKNYHESFLNKNSDIDLKLIAYISKLSKTNQLLFNIFIRSLKCYYKDLINIKFDSDYKPIFPFLKLAELNLTDSCRHNQIDIIENFEKDRLINLNLELSLLNLFTKLKQNKQT
;
A
#
# COMPACT_ATOMS: atom_id res chain seq x y z
N MET A 1 -11.51 12.82 -15.67
CA MET A 1 -10.86 12.23 -14.49
C MET A 1 -10.10 13.27 -13.69
N ILE A 2 -10.06 13.13 -12.37
CA ILE A 2 -9.19 13.96 -11.49
C ILE A 2 -7.72 13.70 -11.80
N TYR A 3 -7.36 12.44 -11.96
CA TYR A 3 -6.00 12.03 -12.33
C TYR A 3 -5.85 11.89 -13.85
N GLN A 4 -4.93 12.65 -14.44
CA GLN A 4 -4.58 12.48 -15.85
C GLN A 4 -3.73 11.20 -16.01
N ASN A 5 -4.01 10.44 -17.07
CA ASN A 5 -3.29 9.21 -17.41
C ASN A 5 -3.29 8.12 -16.30
N HIS A 6 -4.34 8.08 -15.46
CA HIS A 6 -4.51 7.01 -14.51
C HIS A 6 -5.39 5.90 -15.08
N ASN A 7 -4.83 4.70 -15.18
CA ASN A 7 -5.58 3.52 -15.58
C ASN A 7 -6.32 2.96 -14.35
N ILE A 8 -7.63 3.11 -14.34
CA ILE A 8 -8.51 2.50 -13.34
C ILE A 8 -8.90 1.11 -13.87
N GLU A 9 -8.95 0.14 -12.96
CA GLU A 9 -9.40 -1.21 -13.29
C GLU A 9 -10.84 -1.17 -13.85
N ALA A 10 -11.00 -1.64 -15.10
CA ALA A 10 -12.19 -1.41 -15.89
C ALA A 10 -13.46 -2.06 -15.32
N SER A 11 -13.34 -3.28 -14.78
CA SER A 11 -14.48 -4.02 -14.25
C SER A 11 -15.03 -3.37 -12.98
N ASN A 12 -14.14 -2.95 -12.07
CA ASN A 12 -14.52 -2.22 -10.86
C ASN A 12 -15.16 -0.87 -11.20
N TRP A 13 -14.59 -0.14 -12.19
CA TRP A 13 -15.15 1.13 -12.58
C TRP A 13 -16.55 1.01 -13.22
N ALA A 14 -16.74 0.05 -14.13
CA ALA A 14 -18.03 -0.22 -14.73
C ALA A 14 -19.11 -0.53 -13.68
N PHE A 15 -18.76 -1.25 -12.62
CA PHE A 15 -19.68 -1.54 -11.52
C PHE A 15 -19.98 -0.28 -10.69
N LEU A 16 -18.99 0.56 -10.38
CA LEU A 16 -19.18 1.84 -9.68
C LEU A 16 -20.05 2.80 -10.49
N GLU A 17 -19.85 2.87 -11.81
CA GLU A 17 -20.70 3.62 -12.73
C GLU A 17 -22.14 3.14 -12.71
N LYS A 18 -22.35 1.81 -12.77
CA LYS A 18 -23.69 1.22 -12.69
C LYS A 18 -24.38 1.56 -11.36
N ILE A 19 -23.66 1.52 -10.23
CA ILE A 19 -24.16 1.93 -8.92
C ILE A 19 -24.64 3.39 -8.96
N LYS A 20 -23.82 4.31 -9.46
CA LYS A 20 -24.20 5.73 -9.57
C LYS A 20 -25.42 5.92 -10.43
N ASN A 21 -25.46 5.29 -11.61
CA ASN A 21 -26.56 5.44 -12.58
C ASN A 21 -27.88 4.84 -12.06
N SER A 22 -27.80 3.84 -11.18
CA SER A 22 -28.99 3.25 -10.54
C SER A 22 -29.65 4.17 -9.51
N GLY A 23 -28.95 5.21 -9.04
CA GLY A 23 -29.36 6.07 -7.93
C GLY A 23 -29.39 5.39 -6.55
N LYS A 24 -29.06 4.10 -6.49
CA LYS A 24 -29.03 3.29 -5.24
C LYS A 24 -27.57 3.03 -4.84
N ILE A 25 -26.92 4.07 -4.31
CA ILE A 25 -25.53 3.99 -3.91
C ILE A 25 -25.44 3.37 -2.50
N PRO A 26 -24.68 2.27 -2.33
CA PRO A 26 -24.44 1.67 -1.03
C PRO A 26 -23.73 2.67 -0.09
N HIS A 27 -24.11 2.63 1.17
CA HIS A 27 -23.53 3.52 2.19
C HIS A 27 -22.09 3.18 2.58
N ALA A 28 -21.63 1.95 2.29
CA ALA A 28 -20.27 1.51 2.60
C ALA A 28 -19.69 0.61 1.51
N LEU A 29 -18.51 0.96 1.03
CA LEU A 29 -17.70 0.24 0.06
C LEU A 29 -16.36 -0.12 0.69
N LEU A 30 -15.86 -1.33 0.42
CA LEU A 30 -14.54 -1.79 0.85
C LEU A 30 -13.67 -2.08 -0.37
N PHE A 31 -12.68 -1.24 -0.62
CA PHE A 31 -11.69 -1.44 -1.68
C PHE A 31 -10.47 -2.16 -1.10
N HIS A 32 -10.22 -3.38 -1.54
CA HIS A 32 -9.12 -4.19 -1.03
C HIS A 32 -8.31 -4.85 -2.16
N GLY A 33 -7.06 -5.19 -1.88
CA GLY A 33 -6.09 -5.75 -2.83
C GLY A 33 -4.68 -5.29 -2.47
N ASP A 34 -3.68 -5.67 -3.24
CA ASP A 34 -2.27 -5.34 -2.99
C ASP A 34 -1.99 -3.83 -2.99
N GLU A 35 -0.85 -3.41 -2.42
CA GLU A 35 -0.41 -2.03 -2.47
C GLU A 35 -0.09 -1.60 -3.91
N GLY A 36 -0.29 -0.31 -4.23
CA GLY A 36 0.06 0.28 -5.54
C GLY A 36 -0.84 -0.08 -6.72
N VAL A 37 -1.97 -0.77 -6.50
CA VAL A 37 -2.94 -1.13 -7.57
C VAL A 37 -4.02 -0.06 -7.83
N GLY A 38 -3.88 1.14 -7.28
CA GLY A 38 -4.78 2.26 -7.58
C GLY A 38 -6.08 2.32 -6.78
N LYS A 39 -6.22 1.59 -5.67
CA LYS A 39 -7.43 1.59 -4.82
C LYS A 39 -7.82 2.98 -4.30
N GLU A 40 -6.85 3.70 -3.73
CA GLU A 40 -7.10 5.02 -3.16
C GLU A 40 -7.45 6.05 -4.22
N SER A 41 -6.75 6.03 -5.35
CA SER A 41 -7.02 6.93 -6.48
C SER A 41 -8.39 6.66 -7.10
N THR A 42 -8.80 5.39 -7.22
CA THR A 42 -10.14 5.01 -7.66
C THR A 42 -11.20 5.50 -6.67
N ALA A 43 -10.95 5.43 -5.36
CA ALA A 43 -11.85 5.95 -4.34
C ALA A 43 -12.03 7.48 -4.44
N ILE A 44 -10.94 8.22 -4.67
CA ILE A 44 -10.98 9.68 -4.89
C ILE A 44 -11.72 10.01 -6.20
N GLU A 45 -11.43 9.29 -7.29
CA GLU A 45 -12.10 9.49 -8.57
C GLU A 45 -13.61 9.22 -8.46
N PHE A 46 -14.01 8.18 -7.76
CA PHE A 46 -15.42 7.88 -7.54
C PHE A 46 -16.11 8.94 -6.69
N ALA A 47 -15.47 9.42 -5.62
CA ALA A 47 -15.98 10.54 -4.82
C ALA A 47 -16.16 11.81 -5.66
N ALA A 48 -15.22 12.08 -6.56
CA ALA A 48 -15.30 13.19 -7.49
C ALA A 48 -16.39 12.98 -8.55
N TYR A 49 -16.52 11.78 -9.08
CA TYR A 49 -17.56 11.44 -10.05
C TYR A 49 -18.97 11.60 -9.47
N LEU A 50 -19.17 11.22 -8.20
CA LEU A 50 -20.44 11.39 -7.48
C LEU A 50 -20.85 12.86 -7.33
N ASN A 51 -19.89 13.75 -7.12
CA ASN A 51 -20.11 15.17 -6.88
C ASN A 51 -19.84 16.06 -8.10
N CYS A 52 -19.49 15.48 -9.25
CA CYS A 52 -19.22 16.24 -10.46
C CYS A 52 -20.50 16.81 -11.05
N LEU A 53 -20.52 18.13 -11.33
CA LEU A 53 -21.68 18.81 -11.91
C LEU A 53 -21.87 18.50 -13.40
N LYS A 54 -20.82 18.13 -14.12
CA LYS A 54 -20.80 17.87 -15.56
C LYS A 54 -19.89 16.68 -15.88
N PRO A 55 -20.25 15.45 -15.46
CA PRO A 55 -19.41 14.27 -15.71
C PRO A 55 -19.24 14.05 -17.22
N GLN A 56 -18.06 13.59 -17.64
CA GLN A 56 -17.70 13.30 -19.02
C GLN A 56 -17.18 11.86 -19.11
N ASN A 57 -17.66 11.10 -20.08
CA ASN A 57 -17.26 9.70 -20.31
C ASN A 57 -17.25 8.85 -19.01
N SER A 58 -18.28 9.03 -18.18
CA SER A 58 -18.42 8.34 -16.89
C SER A 58 -17.35 8.66 -15.83
N PHE A 59 -16.67 9.81 -15.97
CA PHE A 59 -15.69 10.32 -15.01
C PHE A 59 -15.98 11.76 -14.60
N ALA A 60 -15.29 12.22 -13.54
CA ALA A 60 -15.32 13.62 -13.14
C ALA A 60 -14.70 14.50 -14.25
N CYS A 61 -15.33 15.66 -14.54
CA CYS A 61 -14.90 16.53 -15.66
C CYS A 61 -13.61 17.31 -15.38
N ARG A 62 -13.15 17.38 -14.13
CA ARG A 62 -11.97 18.14 -13.67
C ARG A 62 -12.07 19.68 -13.73
N ASN A 63 -13.06 20.23 -14.43
CA ASN A 63 -13.14 21.67 -14.72
C ASN A 63 -14.29 22.38 -14.00
N CYS A 64 -15.28 21.67 -13.45
CA CYS A 64 -16.39 22.31 -12.74
C CYS A 64 -15.95 22.76 -11.33
N PRO A 65 -16.71 23.69 -10.69
CA PRO A 65 -16.39 24.18 -9.36
C PRO A 65 -16.20 23.07 -8.31
N SER A 66 -17.02 22.02 -8.34
CA SER A 66 -16.89 20.87 -7.46
C SER A 66 -15.55 20.13 -7.67
N CYS A 67 -15.20 19.81 -8.92
CA CYS A 67 -13.92 19.16 -9.24
C CYS A 67 -12.72 20.01 -8.82
N ASN A 68 -12.78 21.34 -9.05
CA ASN A 68 -11.70 22.25 -8.64
C ASN A 68 -11.53 22.29 -7.12
N LYS A 69 -12.61 22.26 -6.35
CA LYS A 69 -12.57 22.15 -4.88
C LYS A 69 -11.95 20.83 -4.42
N ILE A 70 -12.21 19.72 -5.12
CA ILE A 70 -11.59 18.43 -4.81
C ILE A 70 -10.08 18.48 -5.06
N ILE A 71 -9.66 18.97 -6.22
CA ILE A 71 -8.24 19.09 -6.59
C ILE A 71 -7.48 19.99 -5.59
N SER A 72 -8.12 21.05 -5.10
CA SER A 72 -7.54 21.96 -4.11
C SER A 72 -7.72 21.50 -2.63
N ASN A 73 -8.25 20.29 -2.40
CA ASN A 73 -8.56 19.75 -1.07
C ASN A 73 -9.50 20.63 -0.22
N ASN A 74 -10.44 21.30 -0.86
CA ASN A 74 -11.37 22.24 -0.19
C ASN A 74 -12.85 21.88 -0.41
N HIS A 75 -13.15 20.63 -0.74
CA HIS A 75 -14.53 20.19 -0.99
C HIS A 75 -15.25 19.89 0.34
N GLU A 76 -16.41 20.52 0.57
CA GLU A 76 -17.13 20.49 1.85
C GLU A 76 -17.69 19.12 2.23
N TYR A 77 -17.89 18.25 1.21
CA TYR A 77 -18.53 16.94 1.38
C TYR A 77 -17.59 15.77 1.16
N ILE A 78 -16.27 16.02 1.00
CA ILE A 78 -15.27 14.96 0.92
C ILE A 78 -14.34 15.05 2.13
N ASP A 79 -14.37 14.04 2.95
CA ASP A 79 -13.55 13.93 4.15
C ASP A 79 -12.52 12.79 3.98
N TYR A 80 -11.26 13.07 4.32
CA TYR A 80 -10.17 12.10 4.33
C TYR A 80 -9.88 11.65 5.75
N VAL A 81 -9.83 10.34 5.96
CA VAL A 81 -9.49 9.71 7.23
C VAL A 81 -8.34 8.74 7.00
N PHE A 82 -7.24 8.94 7.68
CA PHE A 82 -6.05 8.09 7.64
C PHE A 82 -5.29 8.21 8.96
N PRO A 83 -4.28 7.39 9.23
CA PRO A 83 -3.52 7.46 10.47
C PRO A 83 -2.96 8.87 10.72
N LEU A 84 -3.06 9.30 11.96
CA LEU A 84 -2.53 10.59 12.44
C LEU A 84 -1.73 10.38 13.74
N PRO A 85 -0.70 11.19 13.99
CA PRO A 85 -0.03 11.17 15.28
C PRO A 85 -0.96 11.67 16.36
N LYS A 86 -0.77 11.22 17.60
CA LYS A 86 -1.63 11.60 18.72
C LYS A 86 -1.54 13.11 19.05
N GLY A 87 -0.41 13.74 18.80
CA GLY A 87 -0.18 15.15 19.09
C GLY A 87 -0.48 15.51 20.54
N LYS A 88 -1.28 16.57 20.75
CA LYS A 88 -1.72 17.04 22.08
C LYS A 88 -3.03 16.40 22.55
N ILE A 89 -3.50 15.33 21.93
CA ILE A 89 -4.69 14.60 22.34
C ILE A 89 -4.38 13.81 23.62
N THR A 90 -5.09 14.11 24.69
CA THR A 90 -5.00 13.44 26.00
C THR A 90 -6.24 12.62 26.32
N SER A 91 -7.37 12.95 25.72
CA SER A 91 -8.67 12.31 25.98
C SER A 91 -9.37 11.91 24.67
N LYS A 92 -10.16 10.84 24.74
CA LYS A 92 -11.06 10.42 23.64
C LYS A 92 -12.13 11.48 23.30
N LYS A 93 -12.38 12.46 24.19
CA LYS A 93 -13.32 13.57 23.98
C LYS A 93 -12.68 14.76 23.28
N ASP A 94 -11.37 14.82 23.22
CA ASP A 94 -10.65 15.91 22.57
C ASP A 94 -11.02 16.03 21.09
N ASP A 95 -10.99 17.25 20.57
CA ASP A 95 -11.16 17.47 19.15
C ASP A 95 -9.90 17.01 18.38
N ILE A 96 -10.09 16.52 17.17
CA ILE A 96 -9.00 16.04 16.33
C ILE A 96 -7.99 17.15 16.01
N SER A 97 -8.40 18.41 16.03
CA SER A 97 -7.51 19.55 15.82
C SER A 97 -6.31 19.57 16.77
N LYS A 98 -6.42 19.00 17.97
CA LYS A 98 -5.31 18.85 18.92
C LYS A 98 -4.21 17.86 18.43
N SER A 99 -4.50 17.03 17.44
CA SER A 99 -3.49 16.20 16.76
C SER A 99 -2.56 17.05 15.89
N PHE A 100 -3.03 18.18 15.39
CA PHE A 100 -2.31 19.04 14.47
C PHE A 100 -1.42 20.04 15.22
N THR A 101 -0.12 19.74 15.32
CA THR A 101 0.91 20.74 15.55
C THR A 101 1.19 21.47 14.23
N GLU A 102 1.90 22.61 14.24
CA GLU A 102 2.30 23.29 12.99
C GLU A 102 2.98 22.32 12.01
N LYS A 103 3.94 21.53 12.52
CA LYS A 103 4.65 20.53 11.72
C LYS A 103 3.68 19.49 11.15
N THR A 104 2.81 18.92 11.97
CA THR A 104 1.85 17.91 11.53
C THR A 104 0.85 18.47 10.52
N LEU A 105 0.41 19.71 10.67
CA LEU A 105 -0.51 20.36 9.74
C LEU A 105 0.16 20.62 8.38
N THR A 106 1.40 21.07 8.39
CA THR A 106 2.19 21.27 7.15
C THR A 106 2.37 19.95 6.42
N GLU A 107 2.77 18.89 7.14
CA GLU A 107 2.95 17.55 6.60
C GLU A 107 1.62 16.98 6.05
N TYR A 108 0.52 17.12 6.80
CA TYR A 108 -0.82 16.71 6.37
C TYR A 108 -1.24 17.37 5.05
N ASN A 109 -1.08 18.69 4.94
CA ASN A 109 -1.44 19.42 3.72
C ASN A 109 -0.54 19.04 2.54
N TYR A 110 0.76 18.83 2.79
CA TYR A 110 1.71 18.37 1.79
C TYR A 110 1.32 16.98 1.25
N GLU A 111 1.10 16.03 2.15
CA GLU A 111 0.75 14.65 1.80
C GLU A 111 -0.55 14.56 1.00
N LEU A 112 -1.59 15.30 1.39
CA LEU A 112 -2.84 15.36 0.63
C LEU A 112 -2.66 16.01 -0.74
N LYS A 113 -1.89 17.08 -0.83
CA LYS A 113 -1.56 17.72 -2.12
C LYS A 113 -0.83 16.76 -3.04
N GLN A 114 0.15 16.03 -2.52
CA GLN A 114 0.86 14.99 -3.28
C GLN A 114 -0.10 13.87 -3.73
N LYS A 115 -0.98 13.41 -2.84
CA LYS A 115 -1.97 12.39 -3.17
C LYS A 115 -2.92 12.82 -4.28
N LEU A 116 -3.39 14.04 -4.26
CA LEU A 116 -4.31 14.57 -5.28
C LEU A 116 -3.64 14.84 -6.63
N SER A 117 -2.31 15.01 -6.67
CA SER A 117 -1.53 15.16 -7.90
C SER A 117 -1.00 13.85 -8.45
N ASN A 118 -0.65 12.90 -7.57
CA ASN A 118 -0.08 11.60 -7.93
C ASN A 118 -0.99 10.45 -7.42
N PRO A 119 -1.63 9.68 -8.31
CA PRO A 119 -2.55 8.59 -7.93
C PRO A 119 -1.89 7.51 -7.07
N PHE A 120 -0.57 7.31 -7.21
CA PHE A 120 0.20 6.27 -6.52
C PHE A 120 0.92 6.78 -5.26
N HIS A 121 0.84 8.10 -4.98
CA HIS A 121 1.40 8.62 -3.74
C HIS A 121 0.73 7.98 -2.53
N GLU A 122 1.53 7.52 -1.56
CA GLU A 122 1.04 6.95 -0.32
C GLU A 122 1.15 7.99 0.80
N ILE A 123 0.02 8.34 1.39
CA ILE A 123 -0.01 9.27 2.52
C ILE A 123 0.74 8.65 3.71
N ALA A 124 1.79 9.33 4.17
CA ALA A 124 2.60 8.92 5.32
C ALA A 124 2.95 10.14 6.18
N ILE A 125 2.42 10.17 7.40
CA ILE A 125 2.69 11.22 8.39
C ILE A 125 3.56 10.64 9.50
N ASN A 126 4.60 11.37 9.88
CA ASN A 126 5.54 10.93 10.91
C ASN A 126 4.83 10.69 12.25
N GLY A 127 5.10 9.51 12.87
CA GLY A 127 4.49 9.11 14.13
C GLY A 127 3.01 8.68 14.03
N ALA A 128 2.45 8.58 12.82
CA ALA A 128 1.08 8.17 12.57
C ALA A 128 0.96 6.64 12.42
N ASN A 129 0.59 5.95 13.49
CA ASN A 129 0.51 4.48 13.50
C ASN A 129 -0.93 3.94 13.50
N THR A 130 -1.92 4.77 13.81
CA THR A 130 -3.32 4.35 13.98
C THR A 130 -4.28 5.45 13.52
N ILE A 131 -5.48 5.04 13.11
CA ILE A 131 -6.59 5.97 12.92
C ILE A 131 -7.19 6.27 14.30
N LEU A 132 -7.06 7.52 14.73
CA LEU A 132 -7.50 7.94 16.05
C LEU A 132 -9.02 7.90 16.18
N ILE A 133 -9.54 7.48 17.35
CA ILE A 133 -10.97 7.50 17.63
C ILE A 133 -11.54 8.93 17.52
N ASN A 134 -10.71 9.93 17.78
CA ASN A 134 -11.05 11.35 17.65
C ASN A 134 -11.37 11.73 16.21
N SER A 135 -10.66 11.15 15.20
CA SER A 135 -10.98 11.31 13.79
C SER A 135 -12.39 10.79 13.48
N ILE A 136 -12.70 9.57 13.93
CA ILE A 136 -14.02 8.96 13.68
C ILE A 136 -15.14 9.74 14.37
N ARG A 137 -14.92 10.25 15.59
CA ARG A 137 -15.89 11.09 16.28
C ARG A 137 -16.11 12.43 15.59
N THR A 138 -15.07 13.01 15.03
CA THR A 138 -15.19 14.23 14.22
C THR A 138 -15.99 13.96 12.96
N ILE A 139 -15.71 12.86 12.26
CA ILE A 139 -16.52 12.42 11.11
C ILE A 139 -17.97 12.19 11.54
N LYS A 140 -18.22 11.51 12.65
CA LYS A 140 -19.59 11.32 13.16
C LYS A 140 -20.34 12.63 13.30
N ARG A 141 -19.72 13.67 13.85
CA ARG A 141 -20.36 15.01 13.97
C ARG A 141 -20.62 15.66 12.61
N LYS A 142 -19.72 15.45 11.64
CA LYS A 142 -19.84 16.04 10.30
C LYS A 142 -20.92 15.36 9.45
N VAL A 143 -21.02 14.03 9.46
CA VAL A 143 -21.92 13.30 8.58
C VAL A 143 -23.41 13.54 8.87
N TYR A 144 -23.76 13.97 10.08
CA TYR A 144 -25.14 14.35 10.43
C TYR A 144 -25.49 15.80 10.12
N ARG A 145 -24.56 16.60 9.56
CA ARG A 145 -24.88 17.95 9.07
C ARG A 145 -25.61 17.86 7.73
N SER A 146 -26.50 18.81 7.48
CA SER A 146 -27.21 18.92 6.20
C SER A 146 -26.26 19.01 5.02
N ILE A 147 -26.66 18.43 3.90
CA ILE A 147 -25.96 18.48 2.61
C ILE A 147 -26.91 18.99 1.54
N GLU A 148 -26.36 19.58 0.49
CA GLU A 148 -27.15 20.02 -0.66
C GLU A 148 -27.84 18.85 -1.35
N SER A 149 -29.02 19.12 -1.93
CA SER A 149 -29.89 18.08 -2.49
C SER A 149 -29.26 17.22 -3.58
N ASN A 150 -28.26 17.74 -4.29
CA ASN A 150 -27.60 17.06 -5.40
C ASN A 150 -26.19 16.54 -5.06
N SER A 151 -25.75 16.66 -3.82
CA SER A 151 -24.41 16.27 -3.39
C SER A 151 -24.43 14.98 -2.55
N TYR A 152 -23.30 14.31 -2.52
CA TYR A 152 -23.01 13.17 -1.64
C TYR A 152 -21.86 13.50 -0.70
N ARG A 153 -22.03 13.21 0.57
CA ARG A 153 -20.91 13.22 1.49
C ARG A 153 -20.14 11.91 1.33
N VAL A 154 -18.86 12.01 1.05
CA VAL A 154 -17.99 10.84 0.89
C VAL A 154 -16.89 10.89 1.92
N VAL A 155 -16.78 9.85 2.74
CA VAL A 155 -15.73 9.67 3.72
C VAL A 155 -14.75 8.62 3.20
N LEU A 156 -13.56 9.05 2.83
CA LEU A 156 -12.49 8.21 2.33
C LEU A 156 -11.60 7.77 3.50
N VAL A 157 -11.61 6.48 3.81
CA VAL A 157 -10.84 5.92 4.94
C VAL A 157 -9.68 5.10 4.38
N PHE A 158 -8.49 5.71 4.31
CA PHE A 158 -7.28 5.06 3.82
C PHE A 158 -6.55 4.31 4.93
N LYS A 159 -5.89 3.20 4.57
CA LYS A 159 -5.27 2.28 5.53
C LYS A 159 -6.26 1.85 6.61
N SER A 160 -7.48 1.46 6.19
CA SER A 160 -8.60 1.22 7.11
C SER A 160 -8.34 0.09 8.10
N GLU A 161 -7.39 -0.83 7.87
CA GLU A 161 -6.91 -1.79 8.85
C GLU A 161 -6.36 -1.13 10.13
N LYS A 162 -5.91 0.13 10.05
CA LYS A 162 -5.43 0.92 11.18
C LYS A 162 -6.53 1.42 12.11
N LEU A 163 -7.81 1.19 11.77
CA LEU A 163 -8.94 1.35 12.69
C LEU A 163 -8.92 0.33 13.82
N CYS A 164 -8.32 -0.83 13.58
CA CYS A 164 -8.29 -1.96 14.50
C CYS A 164 -7.01 -2.04 15.34
N TYR A 165 -6.09 -1.10 15.18
CA TYR A 165 -4.80 -1.08 15.87
C TYR A 165 -4.64 0.18 16.75
N PRO A 166 -4.10 0.08 17.95
CA PRO A 166 -3.72 -1.12 18.73
C PRO A 166 -4.91 -1.84 19.35
N ASN A 167 -6.09 -1.24 19.31
CA ASN A 167 -7.34 -1.79 19.79
C ASN A 167 -8.49 -1.42 18.84
N ASN A 168 -9.64 -2.07 18.99
CA ASN A 168 -10.77 -1.91 18.07
C ASN A 168 -11.67 -0.68 18.36
N GLU A 169 -11.23 0.29 19.16
CA GLU A 169 -12.09 1.41 19.57
C GLU A 169 -12.54 2.29 18.40
N SER A 170 -11.61 2.61 17.49
CA SER A 170 -11.93 3.41 16.30
C SER A 170 -12.86 2.63 15.36
N ALA A 171 -12.60 1.33 15.19
CA ALA A 171 -13.43 0.43 14.40
C ALA A 171 -14.86 0.35 14.98
N ASN A 172 -14.99 0.13 16.29
CA ASN A 172 -16.30 0.06 16.97
C ASN A 172 -17.05 1.41 16.93
N SER A 173 -16.33 2.53 16.93
CA SER A 173 -16.95 3.84 16.76
C SER A 173 -17.48 4.05 15.33
N LEU A 174 -16.79 3.53 14.33
CA LEU A 174 -17.22 3.57 12.93
C LEU A 174 -18.42 2.66 12.70
N LEU A 175 -18.44 1.44 13.26
CA LEU A 175 -19.55 0.49 13.14
C LEU A 175 -20.90 1.13 13.47
N LYS A 176 -20.97 1.94 14.53
CA LYS A 176 -22.19 2.65 14.93
C LYS A 176 -22.72 3.62 13.87
N ILE A 177 -21.84 4.11 12.97
CA ILE A 177 -22.25 4.99 11.87
C ILE A 177 -22.66 4.14 10.66
N LEU A 178 -21.99 3.00 10.45
CA LEU A 178 -22.30 2.08 9.35
C LEU A 178 -23.62 1.32 9.56
N GLU A 179 -24.07 1.16 10.82
CA GLU A 179 -25.36 0.55 11.17
C GLU A 179 -26.53 1.48 10.83
N GLU A 180 -26.37 2.78 11.10
CA GLU A 180 -27.40 3.80 10.84
C GLU A 180 -26.78 4.95 10.03
N PRO A 181 -26.48 4.73 8.75
CA PRO A 181 -25.80 5.72 7.94
C PRO A 181 -26.73 6.90 7.62
N PRO A 182 -26.23 8.14 7.73
CA PRO A 182 -26.98 9.32 7.30
C PRO A 182 -27.28 9.26 5.79
N LYS A 183 -28.41 9.84 5.39
CA LYS A 183 -28.80 9.90 3.96
C LYS A 183 -27.69 10.54 3.13
N ARG A 184 -27.46 10.01 1.93
CA ARG A 184 -26.44 10.48 0.96
C ARG A 184 -25.02 10.54 1.52
N THR A 185 -24.72 9.73 2.52
CA THR A 185 -23.37 9.57 3.07
C THR A 185 -22.82 8.21 2.65
N ILE A 186 -21.60 8.21 2.11
CA ILE A 186 -20.92 7.03 1.59
C ILE A 186 -19.56 6.93 2.26
N PHE A 187 -19.27 5.77 2.83
CA PHE A 187 -17.95 5.43 3.36
C PHE A 187 -17.22 4.56 2.34
N ILE A 188 -16.00 4.94 1.97
CA ILE A 188 -15.12 4.10 1.13
C ILE A 188 -13.89 3.76 1.96
N LEU A 189 -13.86 2.51 2.43
CA LEU A 189 -12.75 1.97 3.20
C LEU A 189 -11.74 1.38 2.21
N VAL A 190 -10.48 1.75 2.36
CA VAL A 190 -9.40 1.26 1.49
C VAL A 190 -8.35 0.57 2.34
N THR A 191 -7.99 -0.67 1.98
CA THR A 191 -7.00 -1.46 2.70
C THR A 191 -6.21 -2.38 1.78
N SER A 192 -4.95 -2.65 2.14
CA SER A 192 -4.15 -3.75 1.58
C SER A 192 -4.13 -4.97 2.49
N LYS A 193 -4.71 -4.87 3.69
CA LYS A 193 -4.68 -5.91 4.72
C LYS A 193 -6.10 -6.22 5.22
N LYS A 194 -6.96 -6.69 4.31
CA LYS A 194 -8.37 -6.99 4.60
C LYS A 194 -8.54 -7.89 5.84
N ASN A 195 -7.63 -8.84 6.04
CA ASN A 195 -7.69 -9.79 7.17
C ASN A 195 -7.54 -9.11 8.55
N LEU A 196 -7.00 -7.88 8.61
CA LEU A 196 -6.88 -7.12 9.85
C LEU A 196 -8.12 -6.28 10.17
N LEU A 197 -9.11 -6.22 9.26
CA LEU A 197 -10.39 -5.57 9.53
C LEU A 197 -11.34 -6.51 10.27
N LEU A 198 -12.16 -5.94 11.15
CA LEU A 198 -13.23 -6.69 11.83
C LEU A 198 -14.24 -7.24 10.81
N ASP A 199 -14.67 -8.49 11.02
CA ASP A 199 -15.71 -9.13 10.20
C ASP A 199 -17.02 -8.33 10.21
N THR A 200 -17.33 -7.70 11.34
CA THR A 200 -18.49 -6.81 11.50
C THR A 200 -18.44 -5.57 10.59
N ILE A 201 -17.27 -5.04 10.27
CA ILE A 201 -17.10 -3.98 9.26
C ILE A 201 -17.25 -4.56 7.87
N LYS A 202 -16.57 -5.67 7.57
CA LYS A 202 -16.60 -6.31 6.24
C LYS A 202 -18.02 -6.67 5.83
N SER A 203 -18.82 -7.25 6.75
CA SER A 203 -20.22 -7.64 6.48
C SER A 203 -21.17 -6.48 6.16
N ARG A 204 -20.79 -5.25 6.47
CA ARG A 204 -21.58 -4.02 6.18
C ARG A 204 -21.12 -3.29 4.91
N CYS A 205 -20.06 -3.76 4.28
CA CYS A 205 -19.49 -3.15 3.08
C CYS A 205 -19.74 -4.00 1.84
N ILE A 206 -19.99 -3.37 0.70
CA ILE A 206 -19.84 -4.03 -0.59
C ILE A 206 -18.36 -4.04 -0.93
N GLU A 207 -17.82 -5.23 -1.16
CA GLU A 207 -16.40 -5.45 -1.39
C GLU A 207 -16.05 -5.32 -2.87
N PHE A 208 -14.93 -4.64 -3.12
CA PHE A 208 -14.29 -4.50 -4.42
C PHE A 208 -12.86 -4.99 -4.31
N TYR A 209 -12.58 -6.08 -4.99
CA TYR A 209 -11.22 -6.58 -5.10
C TYR A 209 -10.49 -5.88 -6.25
N PHE A 210 -9.31 -5.37 -5.97
CA PHE A 210 -8.41 -4.78 -6.96
C PHE A 210 -7.27 -5.77 -7.21
N PRO A 211 -7.24 -6.41 -8.38
CA PRO A 211 -6.17 -7.32 -8.75
C PRO A 211 -4.85 -6.56 -8.93
N THR A 212 -3.75 -7.28 -8.95
CA THR A 212 -2.45 -6.74 -9.37
C THR A 212 -2.56 -6.21 -10.80
N THR A 213 -1.87 -5.11 -11.07
CA THR A 213 -1.84 -4.52 -12.41
C THR A 213 -1.28 -5.55 -13.39
N ASN A 214 -1.88 -5.69 -14.58
CA ASN A 214 -1.35 -6.55 -15.62
C ASN A 214 -0.03 -5.98 -16.19
N ILE A 215 0.74 -6.84 -16.86
CA ILE A 215 2.07 -6.48 -17.36
C ILE A 215 2.03 -5.34 -18.39
N GLU A 216 1.01 -5.28 -19.24
CA GLU A 216 0.85 -4.22 -20.25
C GLU A 216 0.64 -2.86 -19.59
N ASN A 217 -0.27 -2.79 -18.62
CA ASN A 217 -0.52 -1.57 -17.87
C ASN A 217 0.68 -1.16 -17.02
N PHE A 218 1.42 -2.12 -16.45
CA PHE A 218 2.64 -1.84 -15.71
C PHE A 218 3.71 -1.22 -16.61
N ASN A 219 3.92 -1.77 -17.82
CA ASN A 219 4.90 -1.28 -18.77
C ASN A 219 4.57 0.13 -19.29
N ASN A 220 3.29 0.50 -19.37
CA ASN A 220 2.90 1.88 -19.72
C ASN A 220 3.34 2.93 -18.68
N TYR A 221 3.66 2.51 -17.46
CA TYR A 221 4.20 3.36 -16.40
C TYR A 221 5.71 3.20 -16.21
N ASN A 222 6.31 2.20 -16.87
CA ASN A 222 7.72 1.86 -16.67
C ASN A 222 8.63 2.79 -17.51
N ASP A 223 9.30 3.69 -16.82
CA ASP A 223 10.27 4.63 -17.42
C ASP A 223 11.71 4.09 -17.36
N PHE A 224 11.95 2.88 -16.80
CA PHE A 224 13.28 2.25 -16.66
C PHE A 224 13.73 1.58 -17.95
N SER A 225 14.14 2.39 -18.92
CA SER A 225 14.64 1.88 -20.23
C SER A 225 15.98 1.15 -20.13
N ASN A 226 16.77 1.40 -19.07
CA ASN A 226 18.11 0.84 -18.91
C ASN A 226 18.14 -0.55 -18.28
N TYR A 227 17.01 -1.05 -17.76
CA TYR A 227 16.92 -2.32 -17.03
C TYR A 227 16.04 -3.35 -17.76
N THR A 228 16.31 -3.57 -19.05
CA THR A 228 15.60 -4.57 -19.86
C THR A 228 15.87 -6.00 -19.39
N ASP A 229 16.98 -6.21 -18.68
CA ASP A 229 17.42 -7.53 -18.22
C ASP A 229 16.81 -7.94 -16.87
N ILE A 230 16.21 -6.99 -16.14
CA ILE A 230 15.55 -7.25 -14.84
C ILE A 230 14.05 -7.22 -15.02
N ASP A 231 13.37 -8.29 -14.61
CA ASP A 231 11.91 -8.31 -14.62
C ASP A 231 11.34 -7.51 -13.46
N LEU A 232 11.21 -6.20 -13.66
CA LEU A 232 10.68 -5.26 -12.66
C LEU A 232 9.21 -5.54 -12.35
N TYR A 233 8.45 -6.06 -13.29
CA TYR A 233 7.06 -6.44 -13.06
C TYR A 233 6.96 -7.53 -11.98
N ARG A 234 7.74 -8.62 -12.12
CA ARG A 234 7.78 -9.67 -11.10
C ARG A 234 8.40 -9.21 -9.80
N LEU A 235 9.49 -8.43 -9.88
CA LEU A 235 10.17 -7.87 -8.71
C LEU A 235 9.23 -7.03 -7.86
N PHE A 236 8.43 -6.16 -8.48
CA PHE A 236 7.50 -5.27 -7.79
C PHE A 236 6.08 -5.85 -7.68
N ASN A 237 5.81 -7.05 -8.23
CA ASN A 237 4.49 -7.67 -8.26
C ASN A 237 3.42 -6.75 -8.87
N GLY A 238 3.73 -6.10 -9.97
CA GLY A 238 2.83 -5.16 -10.63
C GLY A 238 2.52 -3.89 -9.83
N ASN A 239 3.28 -3.59 -8.78
CA ASN A 239 3.08 -2.38 -7.99
C ASN A 239 3.65 -1.15 -8.70
N ILE A 240 2.78 -0.37 -9.35
CA ILE A 240 3.15 0.82 -10.13
C ILE A 240 3.78 1.91 -9.25
N LYS A 241 3.46 1.97 -7.95
CA LYS A 241 4.03 2.95 -7.03
C LYS A 241 5.56 2.93 -7.10
N TYR A 242 6.16 1.75 -7.06
CA TYR A 242 7.63 1.63 -7.08
C TYR A 242 8.22 2.16 -8.38
N VAL A 243 7.60 1.88 -9.53
CA VAL A 243 8.05 2.40 -10.83
C VAL A 243 8.05 3.93 -10.90
N LYS A 244 7.11 4.58 -10.20
CA LYS A 244 6.99 6.05 -10.20
C LYS A 244 7.77 6.75 -9.08
N THR A 245 8.32 6.02 -8.12
CA THR A 245 9.02 6.58 -6.96
C THR A 245 10.51 6.23 -6.90
N LEU A 246 10.94 5.23 -7.67
CA LEU A 246 12.31 4.77 -7.71
C LEU A 246 13.04 5.36 -8.90
N ASP A 247 14.36 5.46 -8.78
CA ASP A 247 15.30 5.90 -9.81
C ASP A 247 16.27 4.77 -10.18
N ASP A 248 17.11 5.02 -11.17
CA ASP A 248 18.11 4.08 -11.64
C ASP A 248 19.13 3.73 -10.56
N ASP A 249 19.55 4.71 -9.75
CA ASP A 249 20.50 4.50 -8.65
C ASP A 249 19.97 3.49 -7.63
N PHE A 250 18.65 3.52 -7.36
CA PHE A 250 18.01 2.54 -6.48
C PHE A 250 18.10 1.11 -7.03
N ILE A 251 17.84 0.93 -8.33
CA ILE A 251 17.90 -0.39 -8.98
C ILE A 251 19.33 -0.92 -9.00
N ASP A 252 20.30 -0.04 -9.24
CA ASP A 252 21.73 -0.38 -9.19
C ASP A 252 22.16 -0.83 -7.80
N GLU A 253 21.74 -0.10 -6.76
CA GLU A 253 22.05 -0.45 -5.37
C GLU A 253 21.39 -1.79 -4.97
N LEU A 254 20.14 -2.01 -5.35
CA LEU A 254 19.44 -3.28 -5.11
C LEU A 254 20.15 -4.45 -5.84
N THR A 255 20.51 -4.25 -7.09
CA THR A 255 21.21 -5.27 -7.88
C THR A 255 22.56 -5.63 -7.27
N LYS A 256 23.31 -4.62 -6.81
CA LYS A 256 24.58 -4.81 -6.11
C LYS A 256 24.40 -5.58 -4.79
N LEU A 257 23.36 -5.25 -4.04
CA LEU A 257 23.02 -5.99 -2.81
C LEU A 257 22.69 -7.45 -3.08
N MET A 258 21.91 -7.72 -4.11
CA MET A 258 21.54 -9.09 -4.49
C MET A 258 22.74 -9.87 -5.00
N LYS A 259 23.66 -9.25 -5.74
CA LYS A 259 24.94 -9.87 -6.13
C LYS A 259 25.79 -10.22 -4.92
N ASN A 260 25.98 -9.28 -3.98
CA ASN A 260 26.73 -9.52 -2.76
C ASN A 260 26.11 -10.65 -1.93
N TYR A 261 24.77 -10.71 -1.87
CA TYR A 261 24.07 -11.82 -1.22
C TYR A 261 24.36 -13.16 -1.92
N HIS A 262 24.27 -13.19 -3.24
CA HIS A 262 24.54 -14.39 -4.05
C HIS A 262 25.97 -14.88 -3.84
N GLU A 263 26.96 -14.01 -3.90
CA GLU A 263 28.38 -14.33 -3.66
C GLU A 263 28.61 -14.84 -2.22
N SER A 264 28.00 -14.20 -1.23
CA SER A 264 28.01 -14.63 0.17
C SER A 264 27.39 -16.00 0.36
N PHE A 265 26.33 -16.29 -0.39
CA PHE A 265 25.65 -17.57 -0.35
C PHE A 265 26.49 -18.69 -0.99
N LEU A 266 27.25 -18.41 -2.08
CA LEU A 266 28.15 -19.36 -2.73
C LEU A 266 29.40 -19.61 -1.89
N ASN A 267 29.95 -18.57 -1.28
CA ASN A 267 31.17 -18.65 -0.49
C ASN A 267 30.87 -19.05 0.95
N LYS A 268 31.66 -19.94 1.53
CA LYS A 268 31.55 -20.33 2.95
C LYS A 268 32.24 -19.32 3.89
N ASN A 269 32.45 -18.10 3.46
CA ASN A 269 33.23 -17.11 4.22
C ASN A 269 32.33 -16.29 5.15
N SER A 270 32.43 -16.50 6.49
CA SER A 270 31.62 -15.84 7.52
C SER A 270 31.84 -14.33 7.61
N ASP A 271 33.00 -13.82 7.22
CA ASP A 271 33.30 -12.38 7.31
C ASP A 271 32.51 -11.53 6.32
N ILE A 272 32.25 -12.08 5.12
CA ILE A 272 31.40 -11.40 4.09
C ILE A 272 29.99 -11.28 4.62
N ASP A 273 29.49 -12.30 5.32
CA ASP A 273 28.14 -12.32 5.88
C ASP A 273 27.93 -11.25 6.94
N LEU A 274 28.87 -11.12 7.87
CA LEU A 274 28.77 -10.13 8.95
C LEU A 274 28.76 -8.70 8.39
N LYS A 275 29.60 -8.40 7.39
CA LYS A 275 29.60 -7.08 6.73
C LYS A 275 28.29 -6.80 6.00
N LEU A 276 27.74 -7.80 5.30
CA LEU A 276 26.47 -7.68 4.59
C LEU A 276 25.32 -7.48 5.57
N ILE A 277 25.26 -8.25 6.66
CA ILE A 277 24.23 -8.11 7.71
C ILE A 277 24.30 -6.73 8.36
N ALA A 278 25.49 -6.24 8.70
CA ALA A 278 25.66 -4.91 9.28
C ALA A 278 25.18 -3.81 8.31
N TYR A 279 25.48 -3.94 7.01
CA TYR A 279 25.03 -3.00 5.99
C TYR A 279 23.50 -3.03 5.87
N ILE A 280 22.87 -4.21 5.75
CA ILE A 280 21.42 -4.36 5.66
C ILE A 280 20.73 -3.85 6.94
N SER A 281 21.30 -4.09 8.10
CA SER A 281 20.79 -3.53 9.37
C SER A 281 20.84 -2.01 9.38
N LYS A 282 21.89 -1.40 8.84
CA LYS A 282 21.98 0.05 8.67
C LYS A 282 20.91 0.55 7.69
N LEU A 283 20.73 -0.11 6.55
CA LEU A 283 19.70 0.23 5.55
C LEU A 283 18.29 0.25 6.15
N SER A 284 17.97 -0.65 7.04
CA SER A 284 16.65 -0.66 7.70
C SER A 284 16.32 0.64 8.44
N LYS A 285 17.34 1.41 8.85
CA LYS A 285 17.20 2.70 9.53
C LYS A 285 17.34 3.89 8.59
N THR A 286 18.17 3.78 7.55
CA THR A 286 18.51 4.88 6.63
C THR A 286 17.67 4.87 5.36
N ASN A 287 17.36 3.68 4.80
CA ASN A 287 16.56 3.51 3.58
C ASN A 287 15.63 2.28 3.74
N GLN A 288 14.54 2.47 4.47
CA GLN A 288 13.58 1.40 4.76
C GLN A 288 12.94 0.82 3.50
N LEU A 289 12.81 1.60 2.43
CA LEU A 289 12.23 1.14 1.17
C LEU A 289 13.15 0.12 0.51
N LEU A 290 14.43 0.43 0.36
CA LEU A 290 15.44 -0.48 -0.20
C LEU A 290 15.54 -1.76 0.62
N PHE A 291 15.54 -1.64 1.95
CA PHE A 291 15.50 -2.79 2.84
C PHE A 291 14.29 -3.70 2.59
N ASN A 292 13.10 -3.14 2.49
CA ASN A 292 11.88 -3.92 2.26
C ASN A 292 11.89 -4.61 0.87
N ILE A 293 12.33 -3.89 -0.16
CA ILE A 293 12.45 -4.47 -1.50
C ILE A 293 13.54 -5.54 -1.54
N PHE A 294 14.66 -5.36 -0.84
CA PHE A 294 15.69 -6.39 -0.71
C PHE A 294 15.14 -7.68 -0.09
N ILE A 295 14.42 -7.61 1.03
CA ILE A 295 13.83 -8.81 1.67
C ILE A 295 12.85 -9.51 0.71
N ARG A 296 12.06 -8.73 -0.02
CA ARG A 296 11.20 -9.28 -1.07
C ARG A 296 11.99 -9.93 -2.19
N SER A 297 13.09 -9.30 -2.63
CA SER A 297 13.97 -9.83 -3.68
C SER A 297 14.57 -11.18 -3.28
N LEU A 298 14.84 -11.43 -2.00
CA LEU A 298 15.26 -12.75 -1.52
C LEU A 298 14.18 -13.82 -1.77
N LYS A 299 12.90 -13.51 -1.58
CA LYS A 299 11.83 -14.48 -1.91
C LYS A 299 11.78 -14.76 -3.40
N CYS A 300 11.88 -13.71 -4.21
CA CYS A 300 11.92 -13.85 -5.67
C CYS A 300 13.13 -14.70 -6.11
N TYR A 301 14.30 -14.46 -5.50
CA TYR A 301 15.52 -15.21 -5.75
C TYR A 301 15.31 -16.72 -5.52
N TYR A 302 14.71 -17.13 -4.41
CA TYR A 302 14.46 -18.55 -4.14
C TYR A 302 13.36 -19.14 -5.03
N LYS A 303 12.34 -18.37 -5.38
CA LYS A 303 11.34 -18.79 -6.37
C LYS A 303 11.96 -19.00 -7.75
N ASP A 304 12.83 -18.10 -8.17
CA ASP A 304 13.54 -18.23 -9.44
C ASP A 304 14.43 -19.50 -9.46
N LEU A 305 15.11 -19.80 -8.37
CA LEU A 305 15.90 -21.03 -8.24
C LEU A 305 15.07 -22.32 -8.35
N ILE A 306 13.81 -22.28 -7.92
CA ILE A 306 12.88 -23.39 -8.10
C ILE A 306 12.48 -23.48 -9.58
N ASN A 307 12.04 -22.36 -10.18
CA ASN A 307 11.50 -22.32 -11.53
C ASN A 307 12.55 -22.69 -12.60
N ILE A 308 13.77 -22.19 -12.47
CA ILE A 308 14.88 -22.52 -13.40
C ILE A 308 15.12 -24.04 -13.47
N LYS A 309 14.88 -24.80 -12.39
CA LYS A 309 15.03 -26.25 -12.40
C LYS A 309 13.97 -26.97 -13.21
N PHE A 310 12.74 -26.46 -13.21
CA PHE A 310 11.60 -27.09 -13.87
C PHE A 310 11.43 -26.63 -15.31
N ASP A 311 11.97 -25.45 -15.65
CA ASP A 311 11.88 -24.84 -16.98
C ASP A 311 13.25 -24.28 -17.37
N SER A 312 13.90 -24.91 -18.37
CA SER A 312 15.22 -24.49 -18.86
C SER A 312 15.20 -23.14 -19.56
N ASP A 313 14.04 -22.73 -20.08
CA ASP A 313 13.87 -21.45 -20.79
C ASP A 313 13.43 -20.31 -19.83
N TYR A 314 13.21 -20.64 -18.55
CA TYR A 314 12.84 -19.67 -17.55
C TYR A 314 13.91 -18.59 -17.35
N LYS A 315 13.48 -17.33 -17.48
CA LYS A 315 14.35 -16.18 -17.24
C LYS A 315 14.23 -15.72 -15.78
N PRO A 316 15.30 -15.79 -14.98
CA PRO A 316 15.27 -15.28 -13.61
C PRO A 316 15.15 -13.75 -13.60
N ILE A 317 14.62 -13.21 -12.48
CA ILE A 317 14.54 -11.75 -12.29
C ILE A 317 15.93 -11.12 -12.33
N PHE A 318 16.91 -11.79 -11.72
CA PHE A 318 18.30 -11.33 -11.72
C PHE A 318 19.15 -12.18 -12.68
N PRO A 319 19.73 -11.57 -13.74
CA PRO A 319 20.44 -12.30 -14.79
C PRO A 319 21.70 -13.07 -14.33
N PHE A 320 22.26 -12.71 -13.16
CA PHE A 320 23.44 -13.38 -12.59
C PHE A 320 23.11 -14.73 -11.93
N LEU A 321 21.84 -15.09 -11.79
CA LEU A 321 21.42 -16.39 -11.26
C LEU A 321 21.69 -17.51 -12.26
N LYS A 322 22.64 -18.39 -11.94
CA LYS A 322 22.94 -19.59 -12.73
C LYS A 322 22.73 -20.84 -11.90
N LEU A 323 22.00 -21.82 -12.44
CA LEU A 323 21.66 -23.08 -11.74
C LEU A 323 22.88 -23.92 -11.39
N ALA A 324 23.92 -23.91 -12.24
CA ALA A 324 25.10 -24.77 -12.09
C ALA A 324 25.89 -24.53 -10.77
N GLU A 325 25.62 -23.41 -10.10
CA GLU A 325 26.37 -23.01 -8.91
C GLU A 325 25.69 -23.40 -7.58
N LEU A 326 24.46 -23.97 -7.62
CA LEU A 326 23.64 -24.20 -6.44
C LEU A 326 23.14 -25.64 -6.30
N ASN A 327 23.85 -26.45 -5.52
CA ASN A 327 23.43 -27.82 -5.14
C ASN A 327 22.35 -27.75 -4.02
N LEU A 328 21.16 -27.24 -4.34
CA LEU A 328 20.02 -27.19 -3.39
C LEU A 328 18.94 -28.20 -3.77
N THR A 329 18.42 -28.91 -2.76
CA THR A 329 17.22 -29.76 -2.93
C THR A 329 15.94 -28.92 -2.96
N ASP A 330 14.85 -29.43 -3.54
CA ASP A 330 13.59 -28.68 -3.67
C ASP A 330 12.93 -28.41 -2.33
N SER A 331 13.00 -29.37 -1.40
CA SER A 331 12.53 -29.21 -0.02
C SER A 331 13.26 -28.07 0.71
N CYS A 332 14.56 -27.91 0.48
CA CYS A 332 15.33 -26.81 1.06
C CYS A 332 14.88 -25.45 0.52
N ARG A 333 14.53 -25.34 -0.77
CA ARG A 333 14.14 -24.05 -1.40
C ARG A 333 12.80 -23.56 -0.91
N HIS A 334 11.81 -24.44 -0.73
CA HIS A 334 10.52 -24.08 -0.15
C HIS A 334 10.66 -23.64 1.31
N ASN A 335 11.44 -24.37 2.09
CA ASN A 335 11.72 -24.02 3.49
C ASN A 335 12.39 -22.63 3.61
N GLN A 336 13.23 -22.23 2.65
CA GLN A 336 13.87 -20.91 2.65
C GLN A 336 12.86 -19.79 2.43
N ILE A 337 11.84 -19.99 1.59
CA ILE A 337 10.75 -19.02 1.42
C ILE A 337 9.97 -18.86 2.72
N ASP A 338 9.63 -19.97 3.38
CA ASP A 338 8.93 -19.95 4.68
C ASP A 338 9.76 -19.24 5.78
N ILE A 339 11.08 -19.45 5.78
CA ILE A 339 11.99 -18.75 6.71
C ILE A 339 11.94 -17.24 6.51
N ILE A 340 11.92 -16.76 5.24
CA ILE A 340 11.83 -15.34 4.92
C ILE A 340 10.45 -14.79 5.33
N GLU A 341 9.37 -15.54 5.10
CA GLU A 341 8.02 -15.13 5.49
C GLU A 341 7.86 -15.03 7.01
N ASN A 342 8.44 -15.97 7.75
CA ASN A 342 8.45 -15.91 9.21
C ASN A 342 9.26 -14.72 9.71
N PHE A 343 10.44 -14.44 9.11
CA PHE A 343 11.20 -13.22 9.42
C PHE A 343 10.38 -11.95 9.20
N GLU A 344 9.60 -11.85 8.12
CA GLU A 344 8.73 -10.67 7.87
C GLU A 344 7.63 -10.53 8.94
N LYS A 345 7.08 -11.63 9.44
CA LYS A 345 6.11 -11.63 10.55
C LYS A 345 6.74 -11.20 11.87
N ASP A 346 7.89 -11.78 12.19
CA ASP A 346 8.62 -11.54 13.46
C ASP A 346 9.12 -10.10 13.57
N ARG A 347 9.52 -9.50 12.44
CA ARG A 347 9.94 -8.09 12.37
C ARG A 347 8.87 -7.11 12.87
N LEU A 348 7.58 -7.47 12.76
CA LEU A 348 6.47 -6.63 13.23
C LEU A 348 6.35 -6.59 14.77
N ILE A 349 7.04 -7.48 15.48
CA ILE A 349 6.93 -7.68 16.93
C ILE A 349 8.08 -6.99 17.72
N ASN A 350 8.80 -6.03 17.12
CA ASN A 350 9.87 -5.26 17.79
C ASN A 350 11.07 -6.08 18.33
N LEU A 351 11.47 -7.13 17.66
CA LEU A 351 12.71 -7.85 17.95
C LEU A 351 13.95 -7.05 17.53
N ASN A 352 15.10 -7.33 18.16
CA ASN A 352 16.37 -6.77 17.71
C ASN A 352 16.64 -7.20 16.25
N LEU A 353 16.55 -6.24 15.33
CA LEU A 353 16.60 -6.52 13.89
C LEU A 353 17.93 -7.15 13.45
N GLU A 354 19.04 -6.75 14.06
CA GLU A 354 20.36 -7.29 13.72
C GLU A 354 20.48 -8.78 14.08
N LEU A 355 20.00 -9.16 15.26
CA LEU A 355 19.92 -10.57 15.66
C LEU A 355 18.93 -11.36 14.79
N SER A 356 17.82 -10.74 14.42
CA SER A 356 16.85 -11.36 13.54
C SER A 356 17.39 -11.58 12.13
N LEU A 357 18.17 -10.66 11.59
CA LEU A 357 18.87 -10.80 10.31
C LEU A 357 19.96 -11.87 10.39
N LEU A 358 20.74 -11.89 11.47
CA LEU A 358 21.74 -12.94 11.69
C LEU A 358 21.08 -14.33 11.69
N ASN A 359 19.97 -14.49 12.41
CA ASN A 359 19.21 -15.74 12.46
C ASN A 359 18.64 -16.09 11.06
N LEU A 360 18.10 -15.12 10.33
CA LEU A 360 17.62 -15.30 8.96
C LEU A 360 18.73 -15.86 8.07
N PHE A 361 19.88 -15.18 8.00
CA PHE A 361 20.98 -15.58 7.12
C PHE A 361 21.58 -16.94 7.53
N THR A 362 21.69 -17.20 8.84
CA THR A 362 22.15 -18.49 9.35
C THR A 362 21.23 -19.62 8.91
N LYS A 363 19.91 -19.47 9.08
CA LYS A 363 18.92 -20.47 8.67
C LYS A 363 18.89 -20.68 7.15
N LEU A 364 19.01 -19.61 6.37
CA LEU A 364 19.07 -19.69 4.92
C LEU A 364 20.30 -20.48 4.43
N LYS A 365 21.43 -20.43 5.17
CA LYS A 365 22.65 -21.17 4.83
C LYS A 365 22.68 -22.61 5.37
N GLN A 366 22.14 -22.86 6.56
CA GLN A 366 22.14 -24.20 7.17
C GLN A 366 21.40 -25.25 6.33
N ASN A 367 20.31 -24.84 5.67
CA ASN A 367 19.55 -25.71 4.79
C ASN A 367 20.27 -26.06 3.45
N LYS A 368 21.52 -25.68 3.29
CA LYS A 368 22.38 -26.06 2.17
C LYS A 368 23.09 -27.41 2.41
N GLN A 369 23.10 -27.90 3.66
CA GLN A 369 23.95 -29.05 4.06
C GLN A 369 23.17 -30.37 4.27
N THR A 370 21.84 -30.35 4.19
CA THR A 370 20.98 -31.54 4.24
C THR A 370 20.42 -31.87 2.86
#